data_ef5ca15d8288d466aa87ef1812c4110b
#
_entry.id   ef5ca15d8288d466aa87ef1812c4110b
#
_cell.length_a   1.000
_cell.length_b   1.000
_cell.length_c   1.000
_cell.angle_alpha   90.00
_cell.angle_beta   90.00
_cell.angle_gamma   90.00
#
_symmetry.space_group_name_H-M   'P 1'
#
loop_
_entity.id
_entity.type
_entity.pdbx_description
1 polymer ?
#
loop_
_entity_poly.entity_id
_entity_poly.type
_entity_poly.pdbx_seq_one_letter_code
_entity_poly.pdbx_strand_id
1 'polypeptide(L)'
;MPSVKLYLSTLIKIFDYTKILKPESVVVAVSATKKNTESFYRKVCDKTGFKLLIITAALNSGVRINYNPPESLGADRICAAAAAFEKYRREGETLAVIDFGTATTFNLISKGVFEGGLILPGFGLYKNTLGDSCDYLFRVRYNRIAGFLCRDTESALIAGIFGGYPVLINGLYQNLLRDARIDEKKTCLIITGGYANFFTTMLENPVICDQSLVLDGINIIANLNR
;
A
#
# COMPACT_ATOMS: atom_id res chain seq x y z
N MET A 1 -2.38 -0.67 21.16
CA MET A 1 -3.64 -0.51 20.39
C MET A 1 -4.59 0.31 21.22
N PRO A 2 -5.20 1.39 20.72
CA PRO A 2 -6.28 2.05 21.45
C PRO A 2 -7.40 1.04 21.67
N SER A 3 -8.01 1.07 22.85
CA SER A 3 -9.05 0.11 23.19
C SER A 3 -10.24 0.26 22.22
N VAL A 4 -10.89 -0.85 21.90
CA VAL A 4 -12.12 -0.89 21.06
C VAL A 4 -13.17 0.14 21.54
N LYS A 5 -13.22 0.42 22.86
CA LYS A 5 -14.06 1.46 23.46
C LYS A 5 -13.74 2.88 22.98
N LEU A 6 -12.45 3.23 22.82
CA LEU A 6 -12.04 4.58 22.39
C LEU A 6 -12.34 4.78 20.90
N TYR A 7 -12.16 3.76 20.07
CA TYR A 7 -12.51 3.81 18.65
C TYR A 7 -14.02 3.92 18.43
N LEU A 8 -14.83 3.14 19.17
CA LEU A 8 -16.28 3.23 19.13
C LEU A 8 -16.78 4.59 19.61
N SER A 9 -16.22 5.16 20.67
CA SER A 9 -16.62 6.50 21.16
C SER A 9 -16.24 7.61 20.17
N THR A 10 -15.13 7.47 19.45
CA THR A 10 -14.70 8.43 18.41
C THR A 10 -15.57 8.29 17.16
N LEU A 11 -15.89 7.08 16.73
CA LEU A 11 -16.81 6.84 15.62
C LEU A 11 -18.23 7.32 15.99
N ILE A 12 -18.74 7.03 17.18
CA ILE A 12 -20.04 7.52 17.65
C ILE A 12 -20.07 9.05 17.68
N LYS A 13 -19.00 9.72 18.10
CA LYS A 13 -18.92 11.20 18.04
C LYS A 13 -18.91 11.72 16.60
N ILE A 14 -18.20 11.06 15.68
CA ILE A 14 -18.24 11.39 14.24
C ILE A 14 -19.67 11.17 13.70
N PHE A 15 -20.37 10.15 14.15
CA PHE A 15 -21.73 9.82 13.73
C PHE A 15 -22.83 10.65 14.41
N ASP A 16 -22.60 11.19 15.61
CA ASP A 16 -23.50 12.18 16.21
C ASP A 16 -23.55 13.50 15.39
N TYR A 17 -22.50 13.81 14.63
CA TYR A 17 -22.53 14.88 13.63
C TYR A 17 -23.34 14.50 12.38
N THR A 18 -23.64 13.22 12.16
CA THR A 18 -24.41 12.71 11.00
C THR A 18 -25.89 12.47 11.28
N LYS A 19 -26.48 13.11 12.28
CA LYS A 19 -27.96 13.12 12.48
C LYS A 19 -28.77 13.54 11.24
N ILE A 20 -28.08 13.91 10.16
CA ILE A 20 -28.63 14.37 8.87
C ILE A 20 -28.73 13.23 7.85
N LEU A 21 -27.99 12.10 8.01
CA LEU A 21 -27.97 11.01 7.04
C LEU A 21 -28.84 9.83 7.53
N LYS A 22 -29.67 9.29 6.64
CA LYS A 22 -30.38 8.04 6.90
C LYS A 22 -29.33 6.93 7.01
N PRO A 23 -29.31 6.12 8.11
CA PRO A 23 -28.29 5.09 8.32
C PRO A 23 -28.11 4.16 7.11
N GLU A 24 -29.21 3.81 6.44
CA GLU A 24 -29.21 2.96 5.25
C GLU A 24 -28.51 3.57 4.03
N SER A 25 -28.27 4.88 4.02
CA SER A 25 -27.52 5.56 2.96
C SER A 25 -26.01 5.56 3.17
N VAL A 26 -25.55 5.13 4.37
CA VAL A 26 -24.12 5.11 4.72
C VAL A 26 -23.52 3.75 4.36
N VAL A 27 -22.43 3.75 3.59
CA VAL A 27 -21.64 2.57 3.28
C VAL A 27 -20.29 2.67 3.96
N VAL A 28 -19.98 1.69 4.80
CA VAL A 28 -18.65 1.52 5.42
C VAL A 28 -17.87 0.54 4.57
N ALA A 29 -16.99 1.06 3.71
CA ALA A 29 -16.12 0.23 2.89
C ALA A 29 -14.81 -0.07 3.62
N VAL A 30 -14.39 -1.33 3.64
CA VAL A 30 -13.26 -1.81 4.44
C VAL A 30 -12.29 -2.61 3.59
N SER A 31 -11.04 -2.15 3.54
CA SER A 31 -9.89 -2.93 3.09
C SER A 31 -9.26 -3.63 4.31
N ALA A 32 -9.56 -4.91 4.49
CA ALA A 32 -9.15 -5.68 5.66
C ALA A 32 -7.87 -6.47 5.38
N THR A 33 -6.79 -6.13 6.05
CA THR A 33 -5.50 -6.86 6.00
C THR A 33 -5.26 -7.72 7.24
N LYS A 34 -6.12 -7.60 8.27
CA LYS A 34 -6.02 -8.37 9.53
C LYS A 34 -7.31 -9.13 9.79
N LYS A 35 -7.20 -10.39 10.22
CA LYS A 35 -8.33 -11.32 10.45
C LYS A 35 -9.48 -10.76 11.32
N ASN A 36 -9.18 -9.89 12.29
CA ASN A 36 -10.20 -9.37 13.22
C ASN A 36 -10.84 -8.04 12.74
N THR A 37 -10.37 -7.44 11.65
CA THR A 37 -10.84 -6.14 11.17
C THR A 37 -12.28 -6.25 10.67
N GLU A 38 -12.60 -7.27 9.89
CA GLU A 38 -13.94 -7.48 9.35
C GLU A 38 -14.98 -7.66 10.46
N SER A 39 -14.72 -8.55 11.45
CA SER A 39 -15.65 -8.80 12.54
C SER A 39 -15.92 -7.56 13.40
N PHE A 40 -14.93 -6.68 13.52
CA PHE A 40 -15.07 -5.41 14.22
C PHE A 40 -16.03 -4.48 13.47
N TYR A 41 -15.80 -4.24 12.17
CA TYR A 41 -16.66 -3.34 11.38
C TYR A 41 -18.05 -3.91 11.17
N ARG A 42 -18.22 -5.23 11.08
CA ARG A 42 -19.53 -5.88 11.05
C ARG A 42 -20.35 -5.54 12.30
N LYS A 43 -19.78 -5.69 13.49
CA LYS A 43 -20.42 -5.31 14.76
C LYS A 43 -20.78 -3.81 14.82
N VAL A 44 -19.96 -2.94 14.23
CA VAL A 44 -20.26 -1.50 14.15
C VAL A 44 -21.45 -1.26 13.25
N CYS A 45 -21.46 -1.85 12.05
CA CYS A 45 -22.54 -1.69 11.09
C CYS A 45 -23.87 -2.26 11.60
N ASP A 46 -23.83 -3.42 12.26
CA ASP A 46 -25.04 -4.04 12.88
C ASP A 46 -25.67 -3.10 13.93
N LYS A 47 -24.86 -2.36 14.71
CA LYS A 47 -25.35 -1.42 15.73
C LYS A 47 -25.81 -0.07 15.16
N THR A 48 -25.30 0.34 14.02
CA THR A 48 -25.57 1.66 13.44
C THR A 48 -26.59 1.63 12.31
N GLY A 49 -26.91 0.44 11.78
CA GLY A 49 -27.74 0.28 10.58
C GLY A 49 -27.03 0.65 9.29
N PHE A 50 -25.69 0.80 9.31
CA PHE A 50 -24.90 1.11 8.12
C PHE A 50 -24.69 -0.14 7.28
N LYS A 51 -24.56 0.05 5.96
CA LYS A 51 -24.17 -1.03 5.04
C LYS A 51 -22.66 -1.29 5.14
N LEU A 52 -22.25 -2.54 5.26
CA LEU A 52 -20.84 -2.95 5.24
C LEU A 52 -20.47 -3.48 3.87
N LEU A 53 -19.40 -2.94 3.28
CA LEU A 53 -18.76 -3.44 2.07
C LEU A 53 -17.33 -3.88 2.39
N ILE A 54 -17.06 -5.18 2.38
CA ILE A 54 -15.72 -5.73 2.50
C ILE A 54 -15.12 -5.86 1.12
N ILE A 55 -13.97 -5.22 0.91
CA ILE A 55 -13.29 -5.24 -0.39
C ILE A 55 -12.60 -6.58 -0.58
N THR A 56 -12.94 -7.22 -1.69
CA THR A 56 -12.39 -8.52 -2.13
C THR A 56 -12.21 -8.51 -3.65
N ALA A 57 -11.49 -9.49 -4.18
CA ALA A 57 -11.31 -9.66 -5.62
C ALA A 57 -12.60 -10.00 -6.39
N ALA A 58 -13.67 -10.36 -5.69
CA ALA A 58 -14.98 -10.64 -6.30
C ALA A 58 -15.78 -9.37 -6.64
N LEU A 59 -15.41 -8.21 -6.06
CA LEU A 59 -16.07 -6.94 -6.35
C LEU A 59 -15.59 -6.35 -7.69
N ASN A 60 -16.46 -5.54 -8.28
CA ASN A 60 -16.05 -4.72 -9.41
C ASN A 60 -15.05 -3.64 -8.92
N SER A 61 -13.79 -3.79 -9.29
CA SER A 61 -12.72 -2.84 -8.96
C SER A 61 -12.36 -1.90 -10.12
N GLY A 62 -13.03 -2.02 -11.28
CA GLY A 62 -12.66 -1.33 -12.50
C GLY A 62 -11.40 -1.91 -13.18
N VAL A 63 -10.75 -2.89 -12.54
CA VAL A 63 -9.56 -3.58 -13.05
C VAL A 63 -9.83 -5.08 -13.06
N ARG A 64 -9.52 -5.76 -14.16
CA ARG A 64 -9.62 -7.22 -14.21
C ARG A 64 -8.48 -7.85 -13.39
N ILE A 65 -8.81 -8.79 -12.52
CA ILE A 65 -7.83 -9.47 -11.66
C ILE A 65 -7.29 -10.71 -12.36
N ASN A 66 -5.99 -10.74 -12.69
CA ASN A 66 -5.24 -11.89 -13.17
C ASN A 66 -4.31 -12.37 -12.05
N TYR A 67 -4.88 -13.03 -11.04
CA TYR A 67 -4.17 -13.52 -9.85
C TYR A 67 -4.73 -14.88 -9.43
N ASN A 68 -3.88 -15.81 -9.01
CA ASN A 68 -4.30 -17.17 -8.70
C ASN A 68 -3.79 -17.61 -7.31
N PRO A 69 -4.69 -17.99 -6.39
CA PRO A 69 -6.12 -17.80 -6.50
C PRO A 69 -6.52 -16.32 -6.27
N PRO A 70 -7.59 -15.81 -6.91
CA PRO A 70 -7.96 -14.37 -6.83
C PRO A 70 -8.24 -13.90 -5.41
N GLU A 71 -8.84 -14.74 -4.58
CA GLU A 71 -9.18 -14.44 -3.17
C GLU A 71 -7.95 -14.26 -2.28
N SER A 72 -6.77 -14.69 -2.71
CA SER A 72 -5.51 -14.47 -2.00
C SER A 72 -4.92 -13.08 -2.22
N LEU A 73 -5.46 -12.30 -3.18
CA LEU A 73 -5.00 -10.95 -3.43
C LEU A 73 -5.46 -10.01 -2.30
N GLY A 74 -4.52 -9.33 -1.67
CA GLY A 74 -4.79 -8.39 -0.60
C GLY A 74 -5.69 -7.23 -1.05
N ALA A 75 -6.66 -6.87 -0.21
CA ALA A 75 -7.62 -5.81 -0.50
C ALA A 75 -6.96 -4.44 -0.71
N ASP A 76 -5.86 -4.16 -0.02
CA ASP A 76 -5.02 -2.97 -0.20
C ASP A 76 -4.44 -2.88 -1.61
N ARG A 77 -3.95 -4.01 -2.14
CA ARG A 77 -3.41 -4.11 -3.50
C ARG A 77 -4.51 -3.90 -4.56
N ILE A 78 -5.70 -4.45 -4.33
CA ILE A 78 -6.87 -4.22 -5.20
C ILE A 78 -7.24 -2.74 -5.20
N CYS A 79 -7.30 -2.09 -4.03
CA CYS A 79 -7.60 -0.67 -3.92
C CYS A 79 -6.54 0.19 -4.63
N ALA A 80 -5.26 -0.09 -4.39
CA ALA A 80 -4.16 0.63 -5.04
C ALA A 80 -4.24 0.51 -6.57
N ALA A 81 -4.54 -0.69 -7.09
CA ALA A 81 -4.70 -0.93 -8.52
C ALA A 81 -5.91 -0.19 -9.11
N ALA A 82 -7.06 -0.22 -8.43
CA ALA A 82 -8.27 0.48 -8.85
C ALA A 82 -8.04 1.99 -8.96
N ALA A 83 -7.44 2.59 -7.93
CA ALA A 83 -7.14 4.02 -7.93
C ALA A 83 -6.08 4.40 -8.96
N ALA A 84 -5.01 3.61 -9.07
CA ALA A 84 -3.97 3.84 -10.06
C ALA A 84 -4.56 3.84 -11.48
N PHE A 85 -5.37 2.85 -11.81
CA PHE A 85 -6.00 2.76 -13.12
C PHE A 85 -6.96 3.92 -13.39
N GLU A 86 -7.84 4.26 -12.45
CA GLU A 86 -8.79 5.36 -12.64
C GLU A 86 -8.11 6.71 -12.80
N LYS A 87 -7.06 7.00 -12.00
CA LYS A 87 -6.41 8.31 -11.97
C LYS A 87 -5.33 8.48 -13.03
N TYR A 88 -4.57 7.41 -13.36
CA TYR A 88 -3.31 7.52 -14.10
C TYR A 88 -3.23 6.68 -15.38
N ARG A 89 -4.31 6.02 -15.80
CA ARG A 89 -4.31 5.22 -17.05
C ARG A 89 -3.95 5.97 -18.33
N ARG A 90 -3.91 7.30 -18.28
CA ARG A 90 -3.50 8.15 -19.41
C ARG A 90 -2.02 8.51 -19.39
N GLU A 91 -1.33 8.26 -18.27
CA GLU A 91 0.07 8.60 -18.07
C GLU A 91 1.03 7.51 -18.58
N GLY A 92 0.51 6.32 -18.90
CA GLY A 92 1.29 5.20 -19.44
C GLY A 92 0.42 4.03 -19.88
N GLU A 93 0.98 3.17 -20.74
CA GLU A 93 0.33 1.92 -21.15
C GLU A 93 0.26 0.93 -20.00
N THR A 94 1.23 1.01 -19.11
CA THR A 94 1.34 0.20 -17.89
C THR A 94 1.51 1.11 -16.68
N LEU A 95 0.89 0.72 -15.58
CA LEU A 95 1.02 1.38 -14.29
C LEU A 95 1.73 0.42 -13.34
N ALA A 96 2.80 0.87 -12.72
CA ALA A 96 3.47 0.16 -11.65
C ALA A 96 3.24 0.92 -10.34
N VAL A 97 2.68 0.25 -9.34
CA VAL A 97 2.44 0.85 -8.03
C VAL A 97 3.35 0.19 -7.01
N ILE A 98 4.16 0.99 -6.31
CA ILE A 98 4.94 0.54 -5.15
C ILE A 98 4.32 1.15 -3.90
N ASP A 99 3.77 0.30 -3.02
CA ASP A 99 3.26 0.73 -1.71
C ASP A 99 4.32 0.47 -0.64
N PHE A 100 4.83 1.54 -0.04
CA PHE A 100 5.81 1.52 1.05
C PHE A 100 5.10 1.49 2.42
N GLY A 101 4.35 0.43 2.68
CA GLY A 101 3.60 0.18 3.90
C GLY A 101 4.34 -0.69 4.93
N THR A 102 3.59 -1.46 5.73
CA THR A 102 4.12 -2.50 6.64
C THR A 102 4.84 -3.60 5.85
N ALA A 103 4.27 -4.03 4.75
CA ALA A 103 4.96 -4.69 3.65
C ALA A 103 5.22 -3.67 2.55
N THR A 104 6.29 -3.83 1.77
CA THR A 104 6.42 -3.13 0.50
C THR A 104 5.90 -4.03 -0.60
N THR A 105 4.89 -3.55 -1.34
CA THR A 105 4.27 -4.33 -2.42
C THR A 105 4.49 -3.64 -3.75
N PHE A 106 4.76 -4.44 -4.78
CA PHE A 106 4.77 -4.01 -6.17
C PHE A 106 3.50 -4.55 -6.84
N ASN A 107 2.83 -3.72 -7.59
CA ASN A 107 1.59 -4.05 -8.28
C ASN A 107 1.70 -3.55 -9.72
N LEU A 108 1.54 -4.47 -10.67
CA LEU A 108 1.61 -4.17 -12.08
C LEU A 108 0.22 -4.22 -12.70
N ILE A 109 -0.17 -3.15 -13.34
CA ILE A 109 -1.46 -3.03 -14.02
C ILE A 109 -1.18 -2.68 -15.49
N SER A 110 -1.56 -3.56 -16.40
CA SER A 110 -1.39 -3.34 -17.84
C SER A 110 -2.73 -3.47 -18.55
N LYS A 111 -3.09 -2.46 -19.35
CA LYS A 111 -4.34 -2.44 -20.13
C LYS A 111 -5.59 -2.78 -19.30
N GLY A 112 -5.65 -2.27 -18.08
CA GLY A 112 -6.77 -2.52 -17.16
C GLY A 112 -6.79 -3.92 -16.54
N VAL A 113 -5.67 -4.64 -16.56
CA VAL A 113 -5.49 -5.94 -15.92
C VAL A 113 -4.45 -5.82 -14.82
N PHE A 114 -4.78 -6.27 -13.63
CA PHE A 114 -3.82 -6.50 -12.56
C PHE A 114 -3.03 -7.78 -12.88
N GLU A 115 -1.77 -7.66 -13.24
CA GLU A 115 -0.92 -8.77 -13.71
C GLU A 115 -0.14 -9.46 -12.59
N GLY A 116 -0.16 -8.90 -11.38
CA GLY A 116 0.59 -9.44 -10.24
C GLY A 116 1.61 -8.47 -9.70
N GLY A 117 2.69 -9.01 -9.14
CA GLY A 117 3.78 -8.22 -8.59
C GLY A 117 4.49 -8.93 -7.44
N LEU A 118 5.13 -8.16 -6.54
CA LEU A 118 6.00 -8.66 -5.48
C LEU A 118 5.50 -8.20 -4.11
N ILE A 119 5.90 -8.94 -3.08
CA ILE A 119 5.70 -8.57 -1.68
C ILE A 119 7.02 -8.80 -0.94
N LEU A 120 7.49 -7.79 -0.21
CA LEU A 120 8.69 -7.89 0.62
C LEU A 120 8.47 -7.18 1.97
N PRO A 121 9.35 -7.41 2.95
CA PRO A 121 9.28 -6.67 4.21
C PRO A 121 9.33 -5.17 3.96
N GLY A 122 8.38 -4.41 4.55
CA GLY A 122 8.38 -2.96 4.42
C GLY A 122 9.59 -2.33 5.09
N PHE A 123 9.93 -1.12 4.65
CA PHE A 123 11.13 -0.43 5.13
C PHE A 123 11.20 -0.30 6.66
N GLY A 124 10.06 -0.11 7.32
CA GLY A 124 10.00 -0.04 8.78
C GLY A 124 10.47 -1.32 9.48
N LEU A 125 10.13 -2.49 8.91
CA LEU A 125 10.62 -3.78 9.37
C LEU A 125 12.09 -3.97 9.01
N TYR A 126 12.43 -3.73 7.74
CA TYR A 126 13.78 -3.90 7.20
C TYR A 126 14.83 -3.15 8.03
N LYS A 127 14.61 -1.84 8.29
CA LYS A 127 15.58 -0.99 9.00
C LYS A 127 15.81 -1.39 10.46
N ASN A 128 14.85 -2.08 11.08
CA ASN A 128 14.95 -2.44 12.51
C ASN A 128 15.45 -3.87 12.72
N THR A 129 15.37 -4.73 11.70
CA THR A 129 15.62 -6.17 11.82
C THR A 129 16.99 -6.49 12.44
N LEU A 130 18.06 -5.82 12.02
CA LEU A 130 19.39 -6.10 12.55
C LEU A 130 19.53 -5.71 14.02
N GLY A 131 19.05 -4.53 14.40
CA GLY A 131 19.09 -4.09 15.80
C GLY A 131 18.15 -4.85 16.72
N ASP A 132 17.16 -5.59 16.17
CA ASP A 132 16.22 -6.40 16.94
C ASP A 132 16.67 -7.87 17.04
N SER A 133 17.56 -8.33 16.14
CA SER A 133 17.91 -9.75 16.00
C SER A 133 19.40 -10.06 16.23
N CYS A 134 20.27 -9.05 16.36
CA CYS A 134 21.70 -9.23 16.50
C CYS A 134 22.22 -8.48 17.72
N ASP A 135 22.87 -9.21 18.66
CA ASP A 135 23.32 -8.66 19.95
C ASP A 135 24.37 -7.53 19.81
N TYR A 136 25.17 -7.55 18.74
CA TYR A 136 26.24 -6.57 18.50
C TYR A 136 25.88 -5.49 17.50
N LEU A 137 24.66 -5.50 16.94
CA LEU A 137 24.18 -4.48 16.03
C LEU A 137 23.08 -3.65 16.71
N PHE A 138 22.92 -2.42 16.25
CA PHE A 138 21.98 -1.48 16.86
C PHE A 138 21.12 -0.79 15.81
N ARG A 139 20.01 -0.26 16.24
CA ARG A 139 19.15 0.55 15.38
C ARG A 139 19.80 1.88 15.08
N VAL A 140 19.88 2.22 13.78
CA VAL A 140 20.43 3.48 13.31
C VAL A 140 19.31 4.42 12.83
N ARG A 141 19.61 5.72 12.87
CA ARG A 141 18.77 6.76 12.25
C ARG A 141 19.39 7.12 10.89
N TYR A 142 18.52 7.59 9.98
CA TYR A 142 19.00 8.11 8.71
C TYR A 142 20.00 9.24 8.91
N ASN A 143 21.11 9.13 8.21
CA ASN A 143 22.10 10.17 8.09
C ASN A 143 22.65 10.18 6.66
N ARG A 144 23.44 11.19 6.30
CA ARG A 144 24.07 11.29 4.98
C ARG A 144 24.93 10.06 4.70
N ILE A 145 24.69 9.42 3.56
CA ILE A 145 25.51 8.31 3.07
C ILE A 145 26.67 8.91 2.29
N ALA A 146 27.88 8.76 2.82
CA ALA A 146 29.10 9.26 2.17
C ALA A 146 29.61 8.31 1.07
N GLY A 147 29.21 7.03 1.14
CA GLY A 147 29.60 5.99 0.19
C GLY A 147 29.25 4.62 0.73
N PHE A 148 29.48 3.58 -0.07
CA PHE A 148 29.19 2.19 0.32
C PHE A 148 30.41 1.45 0.90
N LEU A 149 31.62 1.97 0.72
CA LEU A 149 32.81 1.43 1.39
C LEU A 149 33.01 2.12 2.74
N CYS A 150 32.33 1.57 3.78
CA CYS A 150 32.36 2.07 5.15
C CYS A 150 33.50 1.38 5.95
N ARG A 151 34.08 2.09 6.95
CA ARG A 151 35.15 1.57 7.82
C ARG A 151 34.78 1.56 9.30
N ASP A 152 33.49 1.73 9.62
CA ASP A 152 32.93 1.62 10.95
C ASP A 152 31.51 1.04 10.86
N THR A 153 31.02 0.46 11.96
CA THR A 153 29.75 -0.27 12.02
C THR A 153 28.55 0.63 11.79
N GLU A 154 28.55 1.84 12.34
CA GLU A 154 27.41 2.77 12.20
C GLU A 154 27.23 3.20 10.75
N SER A 155 28.30 3.66 10.11
CA SER A 155 28.29 4.04 8.68
C SER A 155 27.89 2.87 7.79
N ALA A 156 28.40 1.66 8.09
CA ALA A 156 28.05 0.45 7.34
C ALA A 156 26.54 0.10 7.46
N LEU A 157 25.98 0.20 8.67
CA LEU A 157 24.54 0.01 8.91
C LEU A 157 23.71 1.07 8.16
N ILE A 158 24.10 2.35 8.24
CA ILE A 158 23.39 3.44 7.57
C ILE A 158 23.44 3.24 6.04
N ALA A 159 24.60 2.98 5.47
CA ALA A 159 24.74 2.77 4.03
C ALA A 159 23.98 1.51 3.56
N GLY A 160 24.09 0.39 4.29
CA GLY A 160 23.42 -0.87 3.97
C GLY A 160 21.89 -0.76 4.06
N ILE A 161 21.37 -0.10 5.09
CA ILE A 161 19.92 0.01 5.32
C ILE A 161 19.32 1.09 4.43
N PHE A 162 19.80 2.33 4.53
CA PHE A 162 19.15 3.45 3.86
C PHE A 162 19.60 3.63 2.41
N GLY A 163 20.81 3.21 2.06
CA GLY A 163 21.29 3.18 0.68
C GLY A 163 20.97 1.88 -0.04
N GLY A 164 21.06 0.76 0.66
CA GLY A 164 20.80 -0.57 0.07
C GLY A 164 19.33 -0.79 -0.27
N TYR A 165 18.39 -0.30 0.54
CA TYR A 165 16.96 -0.51 0.29
C TYR A 165 16.49 0.13 -1.04
N PRO A 166 16.82 1.38 -1.39
CA PRO A 166 16.49 1.93 -2.71
C PRO A 166 17.08 1.12 -3.87
N VAL A 167 18.32 0.64 -3.75
CA VAL A 167 18.95 -0.22 -4.76
C VAL A 167 18.17 -1.52 -4.93
N LEU A 168 17.75 -2.15 -3.82
CA LEU A 168 16.88 -3.33 -3.85
C LEU A 168 15.55 -3.04 -4.56
N ILE A 169 14.90 -1.92 -4.23
CA ILE A 169 13.61 -1.53 -4.84
C ILE A 169 13.77 -1.29 -6.34
N ASN A 170 14.77 -0.51 -6.77
CA ASN A 170 15.04 -0.25 -8.18
C ASN A 170 15.34 -1.57 -8.93
N GLY A 171 16.19 -2.42 -8.39
CA GLY A 171 16.51 -3.72 -9.00
C GLY A 171 15.31 -4.65 -9.13
N LEU A 172 14.44 -4.70 -8.12
CA LEU A 172 13.21 -5.50 -8.17
C LEU A 172 12.20 -4.92 -9.17
N TYR A 173 12.07 -3.60 -9.26
CA TYR A 173 11.24 -2.94 -10.25
C TYR A 173 11.67 -3.28 -11.67
N GLN A 174 12.97 -3.16 -11.96
CA GLN A 174 13.54 -3.51 -13.28
C GLN A 174 13.31 -4.99 -13.62
N ASN A 175 13.53 -5.89 -12.66
CA ASN A 175 13.29 -7.31 -12.85
C ASN A 175 11.81 -7.61 -13.15
N LEU A 176 10.90 -6.96 -12.42
CA LEU A 176 9.45 -7.12 -12.62
C LEU A 176 9.04 -6.71 -14.04
N LEU A 177 9.52 -5.57 -14.54
CA LEU A 177 9.23 -5.10 -15.90
C LEU A 177 9.82 -6.04 -16.95
N ARG A 178 11.06 -6.52 -16.74
CA ARG A 178 11.72 -7.46 -17.65
C ARG A 178 10.95 -8.78 -17.75
N ASP A 179 10.56 -9.37 -16.62
CA ASP A 179 9.82 -10.63 -16.59
C ASP A 179 8.43 -10.48 -17.24
N ALA A 180 7.79 -9.33 -17.03
CA ALA A 180 6.53 -9.00 -17.68
C ALA A 180 6.67 -8.59 -19.17
N ARG A 181 7.90 -8.43 -19.68
CA ARG A 181 8.23 -7.92 -21.03
C ARG A 181 7.62 -6.56 -21.33
N ILE A 182 7.67 -5.67 -20.35
CA ILE A 182 7.11 -4.33 -20.41
C ILE A 182 8.23 -3.31 -20.58
N ASP A 183 8.00 -2.36 -21.50
CA ASP A 183 8.89 -1.23 -21.71
C ASP A 183 8.74 -0.21 -20.57
N GLU A 184 9.84 0.08 -19.89
CA GLU A 184 9.89 1.04 -18.82
C GLU A 184 9.46 2.44 -19.26
N LYS A 185 9.80 2.86 -20.49
CA LYS A 185 9.45 4.18 -21.05
C LYS A 185 7.94 4.36 -21.22
N LYS A 186 7.18 3.27 -21.24
CA LYS A 186 5.72 3.24 -21.36
C LYS A 186 5.03 2.96 -20.03
N THR A 187 5.82 2.93 -18.94
CA THR A 187 5.34 2.62 -17.59
C THR A 187 5.30 3.87 -16.73
N CYS A 188 4.14 4.18 -16.19
CA CYS A 188 3.98 5.20 -15.15
C CYS A 188 4.25 4.56 -13.79
N LEU A 189 5.26 5.03 -13.07
CA LEU A 189 5.60 4.58 -11.74
C LEU A 189 4.93 5.45 -10.69
N ILE A 190 4.08 4.83 -9.87
CA ILE A 190 3.33 5.46 -8.78
C ILE A 190 3.82 4.89 -7.46
N ILE A 191 4.06 5.74 -6.48
CA ILE A 191 4.44 5.33 -5.13
C ILE A 191 3.42 5.82 -4.11
N THR A 192 3.16 4.99 -3.11
CA THR A 192 2.22 5.28 -2.01
C THR A 192 2.73 4.66 -0.70
N GLY A 193 1.99 4.86 0.38
CA GLY A 193 2.33 4.31 1.70
C GLY A 193 3.12 5.26 2.58
N GLY A 194 3.28 4.89 3.85
CA GLY A 194 3.82 5.76 4.89
C GLY A 194 5.27 6.20 4.70
N TYR A 195 6.06 5.46 3.90
CA TYR A 195 7.44 5.81 3.56
C TYR A 195 7.61 6.34 2.14
N ALA A 196 6.53 6.51 1.35
CA ALA A 196 6.63 6.94 -0.04
C ALA A 196 7.42 8.26 -0.20
N ASN A 197 7.08 9.29 0.59
CA ASN A 197 7.80 10.57 0.53
C ASN A 197 9.30 10.45 0.79
N PHE A 198 9.71 9.53 1.66
CA PHE A 198 11.13 9.31 1.95
C PHE A 198 11.87 8.77 0.72
N PHE A 199 11.23 7.94 -0.09
CA PHE A 199 11.84 7.31 -1.26
C PHE A 199 11.67 8.10 -2.57
N THR A 200 10.88 9.16 -2.62
CA THR A 200 10.60 9.91 -3.85
C THR A 200 11.86 10.34 -4.62
N THR A 201 12.90 10.76 -3.90
CA THR A 201 14.17 11.23 -4.50
C THR A 201 15.25 10.16 -4.58
N MET A 202 14.96 8.94 -4.11
CA MET A 202 15.93 7.83 -4.06
C MET A 202 15.66 6.79 -5.17
N LEU A 203 14.53 6.90 -5.86
CA LEU A 203 14.22 6.06 -7.01
C LEU A 203 14.82 6.66 -8.27
N GLU A 204 15.32 5.78 -9.16
CA GLU A 204 16.01 6.19 -10.39
C GLU A 204 15.06 6.77 -11.44
N ASN A 205 13.80 6.35 -11.41
CA ASN A 205 12.79 6.75 -12.36
C ASN A 205 11.93 7.90 -11.85
N PRO A 206 11.38 8.74 -12.72
CA PRO A 206 10.34 9.68 -12.35
C PRO A 206 9.16 8.97 -11.69
N VAL A 207 8.71 9.47 -10.55
CA VAL A 207 7.61 8.86 -9.79
C VAL A 207 6.50 9.85 -9.52
N ILE A 208 5.26 9.35 -9.52
CA ILE A 208 4.10 10.04 -8.97
C ILE A 208 3.92 9.58 -7.52
N CYS A 209 4.05 10.47 -6.55
CA CYS A 209 3.80 10.15 -5.15
C CYS A 209 2.35 10.48 -4.79
N ASP A 210 1.53 9.45 -4.54
CA ASP A 210 0.12 9.58 -4.17
C ASP A 210 -0.17 8.87 -2.85
N GLN A 211 -0.18 9.61 -1.76
CA GLN A 211 -0.39 9.05 -0.42
C GLN A 211 -1.84 8.63 -0.14
N SER A 212 -2.80 9.13 -0.89
CA SER A 212 -4.22 8.78 -0.74
C SER A 212 -4.64 7.58 -1.58
N LEU A 213 -3.76 7.03 -2.41
CA LEU A 213 -4.07 6.06 -3.47
C LEU A 213 -4.96 4.91 -2.97
N VAL A 214 -4.62 4.27 -1.85
CA VAL A 214 -5.41 3.14 -1.30
C VAL A 214 -6.79 3.62 -0.82
N LEU A 215 -6.88 4.78 -0.17
CA LEU A 215 -8.15 5.36 0.28
C LEU A 215 -9.06 5.74 -0.89
N ASP A 216 -8.47 6.33 -1.94
CA ASP A 216 -9.19 6.65 -3.17
C ASP A 216 -9.71 5.38 -3.83
N GLY A 217 -8.92 4.30 -3.84
CA GLY A 217 -9.32 3.00 -4.33
C GLY A 217 -10.51 2.39 -3.56
N ILE A 218 -10.51 2.52 -2.23
CA ILE A 218 -11.65 2.11 -1.41
C ILE A 218 -12.93 2.86 -1.87
N ASN A 219 -12.83 4.17 -2.05
CA ASN A 219 -13.96 5.00 -2.48
C ASN A 219 -14.44 4.65 -3.90
N ILE A 220 -13.51 4.44 -4.85
CA ILE A 220 -13.82 4.04 -6.22
C ILE A 220 -14.57 2.72 -6.23
N ILE A 221 -14.05 1.69 -5.55
CA ILE A 221 -14.67 0.36 -5.47
C ILE A 221 -16.05 0.45 -4.79
N ALA A 222 -16.18 1.22 -3.72
CA ALA A 222 -17.48 1.43 -3.06
C ALA A 222 -18.49 2.05 -4.00
N ASN A 223 -18.10 3.00 -4.85
CA ASN A 223 -19.01 3.63 -5.81
C ASN A 223 -19.41 2.68 -6.96
N LEU A 224 -18.50 1.81 -7.40
CA LEU A 224 -18.77 0.82 -8.46
C LEU A 224 -19.70 -0.33 -8.01
N ASN A 225 -19.89 -0.49 -6.69
CA ASN A 225 -20.66 -1.61 -6.11
C ASN A 225 -21.85 -1.13 -5.24
N ARG A 226 -22.35 0.07 -5.49
CA ARG A 226 -23.57 0.63 -4.86
C ARG A 226 -24.83 0.05 -5.43
#